data_a7a2dfb934aac824b5ea323514d83dba
#
_entry.id   a7a2dfb934aac824b5ea323514d83dba
#
_cell.length_a   1.000
_cell.length_b   1.000
_cell.length_c   1.000
_cell.angle_alpha   90.00
_cell.angle_beta   90.00
_cell.angle_gamma   90.00
#
_symmetry.space_group_name_H-M   'P 1'
#
loop_
_entity.id
_entity.type
_entity.pdbx_description
1 polymer ?
#
loop_
_entity_poly.entity_id
_entity_poly.type
_entity_poly.pdbx_seq_one_letter_code
_entity_poly.pdbx_strand_id
1 'polypeptide(L)'
;MKKVLFLILIIVSFICACSKDDYLFEEYEKQSKELIVSGNLSENITEVNILEITKLTINSEISGNDWNILFEMAVLGNLELLDMSNAQIIGVDGDDSYNDDEIPEYCFSESKKLKEVFLPKNIKVIGKEAFSECKKLTIVHFPDKLDSIAARAFYKSGLSGNLNLPKELRVVGKQAFCGTRINKVVIHSDVLATKDSTMYTLYGNSVFANCNELTEVIVKEGCTMLELGFSHCSSLTKVYLPSTLKQIGYFSEVTHNYIFEGCENLEIITFPKNLCFIGSKAFSSTSLKTINLPDKMQYIWSYAFQNCELLEKVILPSTLIKIEQGGFEGCKMLDNIIIPENVSEIGTSAFRNCTSLQSISFGGSVSSIGSEAFINCTSLKSVIIPKSVEYLGGSAFEGCCSLNKVVMSCNLKEIEATTFKDCVELQEVTLGESVEIIGSSSFFHCPKLTTLTIPLTVKTIDNYAFSYTGIKDMTVMWKSPIVINNNIFSGLNLSKSTLKVPLGTKGLYITSSGWSKFGIIEEM
;
A
#
# COMPACT_ATOMS: atom_id res chain seq x y z
N MET A 1 0.18 -14.86 35.56
CA MET A 1 0.57 -13.49 35.07
C MET A 1 -0.54 -12.43 35.14
N LYS A 2 -1.75 -12.58 34.58
CA LYS A 2 -2.78 -11.50 34.62
C LYS A 2 -3.23 -11.04 36.05
N LYS A 3 -3.20 -11.86 37.06
CA LYS A 3 -3.54 -11.48 38.45
C LYS A 3 -2.43 -10.76 39.21
N VAL A 4 -1.17 -11.03 38.87
CA VAL A 4 0.01 -10.34 39.44
C VAL A 4 0.18 -8.95 38.80
N LEU A 5 -0.09 -8.81 37.51
CA LEU A 5 -0.05 -7.51 36.82
C LEU A 5 -1.08 -6.51 37.39
N PHE A 6 -2.27 -7.01 37.83
CA PHE A 6 -3.32 -6.15 38.41
C PHE A 6 -2.98 -5.68 39.83
N LEU A 7 -2.23 -6.47 40.60
CA LEU A 7 -1.79 -6.08 41.95
C LEU A 7 -0.64 -5.05 41.90
N ILE A 8 0.28 -5.19 40.93
CA ILE A 8 1.43 -4.26 40.75
C ILE A 8 0.97 -2.88 40.28
N LEU A 9 -0.05 -2.78 39.41
CA LEU A 9 -0.65 -1.51 38.99
C LEU A 9 -1.33 -0.76 40.17
N ILE A 10 -1.82 -1.45 41.18
CA ILE A 10 -2.43 -0.84 42.39
C ILE A 10 -1.34 -0.33 43.33
N ILE A 11 -0.21 -1.00 43.46
CA ILE A 11 0.89 -0.59 44.34
C ILE A 11 1.65 0.62 43.76
N VAL A 12 1.86 0.68 42.44
CA VAL A 12 2.53 1.82 41.78
C VAL A 12 1.68 3.09 41.85
N SER A 13 0.33 2.97 41.80
CA SER A 13 -0.55 4.14 41.96
C SER A 13 -0.62 4.68 43.38
N PHE A 14 -0.27 3.89 44.41
CA PHE A 14 -0.28 4.33 45.82
C PHE A 14 1.04 5.01 46.22
N ILE A 15 2.16 4.72 45.56
CA ILE A 15 3.48 5.33 45.88
C ILE A 15 3.61 6.73 45.24
N CYS A 16 2.82 7.07 44.21
CA CYS A 16 2.86 8.38 43.54
C CYS A 16 2.06 9.49 44.26
N ALA A 17 1.38 9.21 45.36
CA ALA A 17 0.46 10.14 46.02
C ALA A 17 0.99 10.81 47.30
N CYS A 18 2.20 10.56 47.75
CA CYS A 18 2.78 11.21 48.93
C CYS A 18 4.22 11.63 48.73
N SER A 19 4.45 12.86 48.57
CA SER A 19 5.40 13.82 49.14
C SER A 19 5.98 14.78 48.11
N LYS A 20 5.55 16.01 48.22
CA LYS A 20 6.34 17.19 47.90
C LYS A 20 7.30 17.36 49.08
N ASP A 21 8.57 17.13 48.86
CA ASP A 21 9.65 17.79 49.62
C ASP A 21 10.93 17.72 48.77
N ASP A 22 11.51 18.87 48.54
CA ASP A 22 12.78 19.09 47.86
C ASP A 22 13.92 18.44 48.65
N TYR A 23 14.49 17.37 48.11
CA TYR A 23 15.82 16.93 48.50
C TYR A 23 16.70 16.88 47.27
N LEU A 24 17.77 17.68 47.32
CA LEU A 24 18.97 17.59 46.50
C LEU A 24 19.44 16.13 46.43
N PHE A 25 19.16 15.48 45.30
CA PHE A 25 19.82 14.21 44.98
C PHE A 25 21.22 14.55 44.46
N GLU A 26 22.24 14.38 45.31
CA GLU A 26 23.61 14.16 44.85
C GLU A 26 23.59 12.99 43.86
N GLU A 27 24.08 13.21 42.62
CA GLU A 27 24.41 12.15 41.69
C GLU A 27 25.54 11.31 42.30
N TYR A 28 25.16 10.29 43.08
CA TYR A 28 26.10 9.20 43.37
C TYR A 28 26.35 8.50 42.02
N GLU A 29 27.60 8.54 41.55
CA GLU A 29 28.10 7.63 40.50
C GLU A 29 27.74 6.20 40.94
N LYS A 30 26.68 5.62 40.38
CA LYS A 30 26.27 4.24 40.67
C LYS A 30 27.38 3.33 40.15
N GLN A 31 28.21 2.81 41.04
CA GLN A 31 29.15 1.72 40.71
C GLN A 31 28.34 0.59 40.07
N SER A 32 28.74 0.14 38.89
CA SER A 32 28.11 -0.98 38.21
C SER A 32 28.29 -2.24 39.06
N LYS A 33 27.19 -2.85 39.49
CA LYS A 33 27.24 -4.11 40.24
C LYS A 33 27.04 -5.27 39.26
N GLU A 34 28.09 -6.07 39.10
CA GLU A 34 28.10 -7.24 38.23
C GLU A 34 27.89 -8.52 39.05
N LEU A 35 27.07 -9.43 38.55
CA LEU A 35 26.84 -10.76 39.10
C LEU A 35 27.01 -11.83 38.02
N ILE A 36 27.76 -12.88 38.31
CA ILE A 36 27.88 -14.08 37.46
C ILE A 36 27.29 -15.25 38.22
N VAL A 37 26.27 -15.91 37.59
CA VAL A 37 25.58 -17.07 38.15
C VAL A 37 25.96 -18.31 37.37
N SER A 38 26.43 -19.35 38.09
CA SER A 38 26.79 -20.67 37.54
C SER A 38 26.06 -21.82 38.23
N GLY A 39 24.91 -21.55 38.81
CA GLY A 39 24.01 -22.49 39.50
C GLY A 39 22.60 -21.94 39.50
N ASN A 40 21.80 -22.35 40.49
CA ASN A 40 20.40 -21.93 40.58
C ASN A 40 20.29 -20.39 40.73
N LEU A 41 19.52 -19.74 39.86
CA LEU A 41 19.36 -18.29 39.85
C LEU A 41 18.70 -17.79 41.12
N SER A 42 17.68 -18.48 41.60
CA SER A 42 16.92 -18.12 42.82
C SER A 42 17.77 -18.19 44.10
N GLU A 43 18.82 -19.00 44.14
CA GLU A 43 19.72 -19.10 45.30
C GLU A 43 20.74 -17.95 45.33
N ASN A 44 21.08 -17.41 44.15
CA ASN A 44 22.10 -16.34 44.00
C ASN A 44 21.48 -14.94 44.02
N ILE A 45 20.18 -14.81 43.78
CA ILE A 45 19.50 -13.52 43.72
C ILE A 45 18.48 -13.44 44.85
N THR A 46 18.66 -12.47 45.73
CA THR A 46 17.75 -12.17 46.84
C THR A 46 16.97 -10.89 46.54
N GLU A 47 15.79 -10.71 47.19
CA GLU A 47 14.97 -9.50 47.02
C GLU A 47 15.76 -8.20 47.24
N VAL A 48 16.77 -8.23 48.10
CA VAL A 48 17.60 -7.05 48.44
C VAL A 48 18.56 -6.67 47.31
N ASN A 49 19.08 -7.64 46.53
CA ASN A 49 20.08 -7.37 45.49
C ASN A 49 19.50 -7.19 44.08
N ILE A 50 18.22 -7.55 43.85
CA ILE A 50 17.53 -7.36 42.58
C ILE A 50 17.65 -5.93 42.04
N LEU A 51 17.48 -4.92 42.91
CA LEU A 51 17.48 -3.52 42.53
C LEU A 51 18.91 -2.93 42.35
N GLU A 52 19.95 -3.62 42.77
CA GLU A 52 21.33 -3.13 42.74
C GLU A 52 22.14 -3.62 41.53
N ILE A 53 21.75 -4.82 40.99
CA ILE A 53 22.50 -5.44 39.90
C ILE A 53 22.23 -4.68 38.59
N THR A 54 23.33 -4.26 37.95
CA THR A 54 23.31 -3.58 36.65
C THR A 54 23.76 -4.48 35.51
N LYS A 55 24.57 -5.50 35.80
CA LYS A 55 25.05 -6.49 34.83
C LYS A 55 24.87 -7.89 35.39
N LEU A 56 24.23 -8.77 34.61
CA LEU A 56 24.01 -10.17 34.96
C LEU A 56 24.51 -11.09 33.86
N THR A 57 25.39 -12.04 34.22
CA THR A 57 25.84 -13.13 33.35
C THR A 57 25.33 -14.47 33.90
N ILE A 58 24.66 -15.26 33.09
CA ILE A 58 24.11 -16.57 33.48
C ILE A 58 24.79 -17.68 32.69
N ASN A 59 25.45 -18.61 33.39
CA ASN A 59 26.14 -19.76 32.83
C ASN A 59 25.48 -21.10 33.26
N SER A 60 24.20 -21.06 33.58
CA SER A 60 23.41 -22.19 34.12
C SER A 60 22.09 -22.34 33.37
N GLU A 61 21.28 -23.31 33.78
CA GLU A 61 19.92 -23.49 33.29
C GLU A 61 19.03 -22.34 33.76
N ILE A 62 18.07 -21.98 32.89
CA ILE A 62 17.01 -21.00 33.15
C ILE A 62 15.68 -21.72 32.92
N SER A 63 14.82 -21.77 33.93
CA SER A 63 13.53 -22.44 33.84
C SER A 63 12.47 -21.76 34.73
N GLY A 64 11.19 -21.99 34.46
CA GLY A 64 10.08 -21.63 35.32
C GLY A 64 10.17 -20.30 36.06
N ASN A 65 10.35 -20.35 37.38
CA ASN A 65 10.42 -19.14 38.22
C ASN A 65 11.62 -18.23 37.97
N ASP A 66 12.70 -18.71 37.34
CA ASP A 66 13.85 -17.87 37.02
C ASP A 66 13.44 -16.73 36.08
N TRP A 67 12.48 -16.97 35.20
CA TRP A 67 11.95 -15.92 34.31
C TRP A 67 11.24 -14.80 35.07
N ASN A 68 10.59 -15.10 36.20
CA ASN A 68 9.97 -14.08 37.04
C ASN A 68 11.04 -13.19 37.70
N ILE A 69 12.13 -13.80 38.16
CA ILE A 69 13.27 -13.07 38.75
C ILE A 69 13.91 -12.15 37.69
N LEU A 70 14.15 -12.66 36.48
CA LEU A 70 14.71 -11.89 35.37
C LEU A 70 13.79 -10.74 34.95
N PHE A 71 12.48 -10.96 34.92
CA PHE A 71 11.46 -9.93 34.68
C PHE A 71 11.55 -8.81 35.75
N GLU A 72 11.56 -9.18 37.03
CA GLU A 72 11.65 -8.20 38.12
C GLU A 72 12.95 -7.37 38.03
N MET A 73 14.07 -8.01 37.76
CA MET A 73 15.37 -7.32 37.59
C MET A 73 15.36 -6.35 36.40
N ALA A 74 14.77 -6.74 35.28
CA ALA A 74 14.74 -5.95 34.06
C ALA A 74 13.72 -4.80 34.11
N VAL A 75 12.54 -5.01 34.71
CA VAL A 75 11.44 -4.05 34.72
C VAL A 75 11.46 -3.15 35.95
N LEU A 76 11.68 -3.73 37.14
CA LEU A 76 11.66 -3.00 38.42
C LEU A 76 13.07 -2.59 38.87
N GLY A 77 14.11 -3.34 38.46
CA GLY A 77 15.48 -3.17 38.85
C GLY A 77 16.28 -2.17 38.00
N ASN A 78 17.59 -2.30 38.07
CA ASN A 78 18.54 -1.46 37.34
C ASN A 78 19.35 -2.26 36.30
N LEU A 79 18.88 -3.41 35.86
CA LEU A 79 19.58 -4.27 34.90
C LEU A 79 19.78 -3.56 33.56
N GLU A 80 21.05 -3.34 33.19
CA GLU A 80 21.45 -2.68 31.95
C GLU A 80 22.00 -3.67 30.91
N LEU A 81 22.70 -4.72 31.38
CA LEU A 81 23.28 -5.77 30.55
C LEU A 81 22.86 -7.15 31.05
N LEU A 82 22.31 -7.98 30.15
CA LEU A 82 21.98 -9.37 30.43
C LEU A 82 22.72 -10.27 29.45
N ASP A 83 23.66 -11.08 29.97
CA ASP A 83 24.36 -12.08 29.16
C ASP A 83 23.86 -13.49 29.53
N MET A 84 23.13 -14.10 28.61
CA MET A 84 22.64 -15.47 28.67
C MET A 84 23.31 -16.36 27.62
N SER A 85 24.42 -15.92 26.99
CA SER A 85 25.04 -16.61 25.86
C SER A 85 25.47 -18.05 26.16
N ASN A 86 25.76 -18.38 27.41
CA ASN A 86 26.12 -19.71 27.89
C ASN A 86 24.99 -20.39 28.69
N ALA A 87 23.83 -19.74 28.83
CA ALA A 87 22.69 -20.34 29.49
C ALA A 87 21.98 -21.37 28.61
N GLN A 88 21.32 -22.34 29.25
CA GLN A 88 20.42 -23.29 28.59
C GLN A 88 19.00 -23.04 29.08
N ILE A 89 18.04 -22.83 28.17
CA ILE A 89 16.63 -22.66 28.52
C ILE A 89 15.99 -24.05 28.57
N ILE A 90 15.27 -24.30 29.66
CA ILE A 90 14.54 -25.55 29.90
C ILE A 90 13.08 -25.19 30.19
N GLY A 91 12.16 -25.82 29.45
CA GLY A 91 10.72 -25.73 29.68
C GLY A 91 10.30 -26.36 31.00
N VAL A 92 9.06 -26.20 31.35
CA VAL A 92 8.46 -26.81 32.54
C VAL A 92 7.38 -27.76 32.08
N ASP A 93 7.52 -29.05 32.43
CA ASP A 93 6.53 -30.08 32.09
C ASP A 93 5.14 -29.69 32.57
N GLY A 94 4.17 -29.65 31.65
CA GLY A 94 2.77 -29.33 31.94
C GLY A 94 2.45 -27.83 32.05
N ASP A 95 3.40 -26.94 31.77
CA ASP A 95 3.18 -25.49 31.67
C ASP A 95 3.59 -24.96 30.29
N ASP A 96 2.63 -24.77 29.38
CA ASP A 96 2.82 -24.27 28.03
C ASP A 96 3.37 -22.81 27.98
N SER A 97 3.52 -22.15 29.14
CA SER A 97 4.09 -20.80 29.23
C SER A 97 5.62 -20.80 29.16
N TYR A 98 6.27 -21.94 29.35
CA TYR A 98 7.72 -22.09 29.39
C TYR A 98 8.17 -23.29 28.55
N ASN A 99 8.50 -23.02 27.29
CA ASN A 99 8.96 -24.01 26.34
C ASN A 99 10.50 -24.10 26.33
N ASP A 100 11.01 -25.26 25.93
CA ASP A 100 12.42 -25.43 25.65
C ASP A 100 12.88 -24.48 24.53
N ASP A 101 14.09 -23.93 24.66
CA ASP A 101 14.71 -23.08 23.62
C ASP A 101 13.88 -21.82 23.24
N GLU A 102 13.03 -21.29 24.13
CA GLU A 102 12.19 -20.12 23.89
C GLU A 102 12.40 -19.02 24.96
N ILE A 103 12.52 -17.75 24.51
CA ILE A 103 12.32 -16.60 25.41
C ILE A 103 10.82 -16.40 25.58
N PRO A 104 10.28 -16.45 26.81
CA PRO A 104 8.84 -16.36 27.03
C PRO A 104 8.21 -15.06 26.55
N GLU A 105 6.90 -15.12 26.29
CA GLU A 105 6.11 -13.93 25.94
C GLU A 105 6.18 -12.87 27.04
N TYR A 106 6.33 -11.59 26.65
CA TYR A 106 6.36 -10.41 27.55
C TYR A 106 7.49 -10.39 28.57
N CYS A 107 8.46 -11.32 28.52
CA CYS A 107 9.46 -11.57 29.57
C CYS A 107 10.25 -10.33 30.00
N PHE A 108 10.60 -9.43 29.05
CA PHE A 108 11.34 -8.21 29.33
C PHE A 108 10.58 -6.95 28.88
N SER A 109 9.29 -7.06 28.57
CA SER A 109 8.49 -5.96 28.07
C SER A 109 8.54 -4.75 29.00
N GLU A 110 8.66 -3.54 28.40
CA GLU A 110 8.75 -2.24 29.10
C GLU A 110 9.96 -2.07 30.04
N SER A 111 10.99 -2.89 29.88
CA SER A 111 12.23 -2.71 30.66
C SER A 111 12.81 -1.31 30.43
N LYS A 112 13.03 -0.57 31.54
CA LYS A 112 13.41 0.85 31.50
C LYS A 112 14.91 1.08 31.40
N LYS A 113 15.73 0.10 31.77
CA LYS A 113 17.17 0.22 31.93
C LYS A 113 17.98 -0.68 31.00
N LEU A 114 17.42 -1.80 30.57
CA LEU A 114 18.08 -2.80 29.75
C LEU A 114 18.59 -2.17 28.44
N LYS A 115 19.90 -2.28 28.20
CA LYS A 115 20.60 -1.66 27.04
C LYS A 115 21.11 -2.71 26.05
N GLU A 116 21.59 -3.85 26.57
CA GLU A 116 22.24 -4.89 25.79
C GLU A 116 21.87 -6.29 26.30
N VAL A 117 21.57 -7.20 25.36
CA VAL A 117 21.22 -8.59 25.66
C VAL A 117 21.99 -9.54 24.75
N PHE A 118 22.65 -10.53 25.35
CA PHE A 118 23.20 -11.70 24.67
C PHE A 118 22.24 -12.87 24.87
N LEU A 119 21.62 -13.32 23.79
CA LEU A 119 20.68 -14.46 23.83
C LEU A 119 21.41 -15.79 23.87
N PRO A 120 20.81 -16.85 24.45
CA PRO A 120 21.40 -18.20 24.47
C PRO A 120 21.68 -18.73 23.06
N LYS A 121 22.80 -19.45 22.90
CA LYS A 121 23.27 -19.96 21.59
C LYS A 121 22.31 -20.98 20.95
N ASN A 122 21.54 -21.67 21.76
CA ASN A 122 20.62 -22.73 21.32
C ASN A 122 19.16 -22.28 21.17
N ILE A 123 18.85 -21.00 21.46
CA ILE A 123 17.47 -20.52 21.42
C ILE A 123 16.93 -20.56 19.97
N LYS A 124 15.69 -21.00 19.83
CA LYS A 124 14.97 -21.10 18.56
C LYS A 124 13.88 -20.06 18.40
N VAL A 125 13.28 -19.63 19.50
CA VAL A 125 12.09 -18.74 19.49
C VAL A 125 12.28 -17.55 20.41
N ILE A 126 11.93 -16.36 19.93
CA ILE A 126 11.72 -15.19 20.77
C ILE A 126 10.22 -14.95 20.84
N GLY A 127 9.65 -15.03 22.02
CA GLY A 127 8.21 -14.96 22.28
C GLY A 127 7.59 -13.62 21.96
N LYS A 128 6.26 -13.61 21.91
CA LYS A 128 5.46 -12.42 21.62
C LYS A 128 5.76 -11.30 22.62
N GLU A 129 6.03 -10.10 22.10
CA GLU A 129 6.27 -8.90 22.91
C GLU A 129 7.39 -9.04 23.96
N ALA A 130 8.32 -10.01 23.79
CA ALA A 130 9.35 -10.32 24.78
C ALA A 130 10.21 -9.11 25.16
N PHE A 131 10.52 -8.21 24.22
CA PHE A 131 11.28 -6.97 24.42
C PHE A 131 10.51 -5.73 23.93
N SER A 132 9.19 -5.79 23.94
CA SER A 132 8.34 -4.68 23.53
C SER A 132 8.55 -3.46 24.45
N GLU A 133 8.60 -2.24 23.86
CA GLU A 133 8.75 -0.95 24.57
C GLU A 133 10.05 -0.82 25.42
N CYS A 134 11.04 -1.70 25.21
CA CYS A 134 12.36 -1.60 25.85
C CYS A 134 13.16 -0.44 25.23
N LYS A 135 12.82 0.81 25.55
CA LYS A 135 13.31 2.04 24.88
C LYS A 135 14.82 2.27 24.99
N LYS A 136 15.49 1.64 25.95
CA LYS A 136 16.95 1.73 26.16
C LYS A 136 17.70 0.56 25.53
N LEU A 137 17.01 -0.53 25.13
CA LEU A 137 17.62 -1.70 24.52
C LEU A 137 18.08 -1.38 23.10
N THR A 138 19.39 -1.14 22.95
CA THR A 138 19.99 -0.75 21.67
C THR A 138 20.66 -1.90 20.93
N ILE A 139 21.10 -2.93 21.65
CA ILE A 139 21.87 -4.05 21.11
C ILE A 139 21.27 -5.37 21.56
N VAL A 140 21.03 -6.27 20.61
CA VAL A 140 20.67 -7.67 20.85
C VAL A 140 21.57 -8.57 20.01
N HIS A 141 22.24 -9.51 20.66
CA HIS A 141 23.08 -10.51 20.01
C HIS A 141 22.24 -11.76 19.72
N PHE A 142 21.80 -11.89 18.47
CA PHE A 142 20.99 -13.02 18.00
C PHE A 142 21.88 -14.25 17.74
N PRO A 143 21.47 -15.46 18.18
CA PRO A 143 22.17 -16.68 17.85
C PRO A 143 21.87 -17.12 16.41
N ASP A 144 22.82 -17.86 15.79
CA ASP A 144 22.66 -18.34 14.41
C ASP A 144 21.47 -19.31 14.23
N LYS A 145 21.14 -20.07 15.27
CA LYS A 145 20.07 -21.08 15.28
C LYS A 145 18.66 -20.53 15.51
N LEU A 146 18.49 -19.23 15.62
CA LEU A 146 17.18 -18.63 15.81
C LEU A 146 16.28 -18.90 14.61
N ASP A 147 15.14 -19.52 14.84
CA ASP A 147 14.16 -19.95 13.84
C ASP A 147 13.00 -18.99 13.69
N SER A 148 12.55 -18.41 14.81
CA SER A 148 11.35 -17.58 14.85
C SER A 148 11.46 -16.40 15.81
N ILE A 149 10.94 -15.24 15.37
CA ILE A 149 10.71 -14.05 16.19
C ILE A 149 9.22 -13.76 16.15
N ALA A 150 8.55 -13.84 17.29
CA ALA A 150 7.10 -13.70 17.37
C ALA A 150 6.63 -12.23 17.20
N ALA A 151 5.30 -12.06 17.14
CA ALA A 151 4.69 -10.76 16.93
C ALA A 151 5.12 -9.73 18.00
N ARG A 152 5.48 -8.53 17.54
CA ARG A 152 5.89 -7.39 18.39
C ARG A 152 7.06 -7.65 19.33
N ALA A 153 7.87 -8.68 19.10
CA ALA A 153 8.95 -9.05 20.02
C ALA A 153 9.86 -7.86 20.40
N PHE A 154 10.14 -6.94 19.47
CA PHE A 154 10.92 -5.72 19.68
C PHE A 154 10.14 -4.44 19.35
N TYR A 155 8.80 -4.48 19.44
CA TYR A 155 7.95 -3.35 19.12
C TYR A 155 8.33 -2.11 19.93
N LYS A 156 8.65 -1.00 19.23
CA LYS A 156 9.09 0.28 19.81
C LYS A 156 10.25 0.17 20.80
N SER A 157 11.09 -0.86 20.68
CA SER A 157 12.34 -0.93 21.43
C SER A 157 13.34 0.10 20.90
N GLY A 158 14.39 0.37 21.67
CA GLY A 158 15.48 1.26 21.28
C GLY A 158 16.48 0.64 20.30
N LEU A 159 16.21 -0.58 19.80
CA LEU A 159 17.12 -1.35 18.94
C LEU A 159 17.57 -0.51 17.75
N SER A 160 18.90 -0.40 17.56
CA SER A 160 19.49 0.56 16.63
C SER A 160 20.67 -0.03 15.86
N GLY A 161 21.18 0.73 14.88
CA GLY A 161 22.32 0.31 14.07
C GLY A 161 21.97 -0.72 13.00
N ASN A 162 22.91 -1.62 12.71
CA ASN A 162 22.77 -2.60 11.63
C ASN A 162 22.16 -3.90 12.16
N LEU A 163 21.03 -4.31 11.64
CA LEU A 163 20.40 -5.59 11.93
C LEU A 163 20.74 -6.60 10.82
N ASN A 164 21.51 -7.62 11.17
CA ASN A 164 21.69 -8.80 10.34
C ASN A 164 20.77 -9.89 10.87
N LEU A 165 19.71 -10.22 10.10
CA LEU A 165 18.83 -11.31 10.48
C LEU A 165 19.59 -12.65 10.43
N PRO A 166 19.41 -13.54 11.43
CA PRO A 166 20.05 -14.88 11.43
C PRO A 166 19.76 -15.66 10.15
N LYS A 167 20.72 -16.44 9.69
CA LYS A 167 20.60 -17.18 8.42
C LYS A 167 19.56 -18.30 8.47
N GLU A 168 19.34 -18.88 9.65
CA GLU A 168 18.38 -19.96 9.87
C GLU A 168 16.97 -19.43 10.20
N LEU A 169 16.80 -18.10 10.32
CA LEU A 169 15.51 -17.49 10.63
C LEU A 169 14.50 -17.75 9.51
N ARG A 170 13.36 -18.36 9.86
CA ARG A 170 12.29 -18.73 8.92
C ARG A 170 11.04 -17.89 9.05
N VAL A 171 10.73 -17.40 10.26
CA VAL A 171 9.48 -16.70 10.51
C VAL A 171 9.72 -15.45 11.36
N VAL A 172 9.12 -14.32 10.94
CA VAL A 172 9.07 -13.09 11.74
C VAL A 172 7.63 -12.63 11.89
N GLY A 173 7.24 -12.41 13.13
CA GLY A 173 5.90 -12.00 13.50
C GLY A 173 5.58 -10.57 13.12
N LYS A 174 4.27 -10.31 13.00
CA LYS A 174 3.71 -8.99 12.74
C LYS A 174 4.30 -7.94 13.66
N GLN A 175 4.77 -6.81 13.07
CA GLN A 175 5.30 -5.67 13.81
C GLN A 175 6.47 -6.00 14.76
N ALA A 176 7.21 -7.10 14.50
CA ALA A 176 8.27 -7.55 15.41
C ALA A 176 9.31 -6.47 15.69
N PHE A 177 9.67 -5.64 14.71
CA PHE A 177 10.63 -4.53 14.84
C PHE A 177 10.01 -3.15 14.58
N CYS A 178 8.67 -3.04 14.61
CA CYS A 178 7.99 -1.78 14.32
C CYS A 178 8.43 -0.66 15.28
N GLY A 179 8.78 0.50 14.74
CA GLY A 179 9.16 1.69 15.50
C GLY A 179 10.52 1.61 16.19
N THR A 180 11.41 0.72 15.74
CA THR A 180 12.82 0.66 16.19
C THR A 180 13.68 1.70 15.47
N ARG A 181 14.93 1.89 15.95
CA ARG A 181 15.91 2.84 15.40
C ARG A 181 16.97 2.14 14.53
N ILE A 182 16.62 1.02 13.91
CA ILE A 182 17.52 0.29 13.02
C ILE A 182 17.84 1.15 11.80
N ASN A 183 19.13 1.23 11.44
CA ASN A 183 19.59 2.01 10.27
C ASN A 183 19.69 1.18 9.00
N LYS A 184 19.98 -0.12 9.15
CA LYS A 184 20.18 -1.06 8.06
C LYS A 184 19.66 -2.45 8.40
N VAL A 185 19.01 -3.11 7.44
CA VAL A 185 18.54 -4.50 7.55
C VAL A 185 19.22 -5.35 6.47
N VAL A 186 19.75 -6.52 6.86
CA VAL A 186 20.30 -7.52 5.96
C VAL A 186 19.51 -8.82 6.11
N ILE A 187 18.95 -9.31 5.00
CA ILE A 187 18.11 -10.51 4.91
C ILE A 187 18.91 -11.58 4.14
N HIS A 188 19.13 -12.74 4.75
CA HIS A 188 20.00 -13.81 4.21
C HIS A 188 19.25 -15.00 3.62
N SER A 189 17.95 -15.15 3.91
CA SER A 189 17.11 -16.29 3.51
C SER A 189 15.68 -15.84 3.23
N ASP A 190 14.86 -16.70 2.67
CA ASP A 190 13.42 -16.48 2.53
C ASP A 190 12.78 -16.54 3.92
N VAL A 191 12.46 -15.38 4.47
CA VAL A 191 11.81 -15.21 5.76
C VAL A 191 10.35 -14.88 5.55
N LEU A 192 9.45 -15.69 6.12
CA LEU A 192 8.01 -15.48 6.05
C LEU A 192 7.54 -14.49 7.12
N ALA A 193 6.70 -13.56 6.74
CA ALA A 193 5.95 -12.77 7.70
C ALA A 193 4.69 -13.54 8.15
N THR A 194 4.39 -13.55 9.47
CA THR A 194 3.15 -14.20 9.94
C THR A 194 1.94 -13.46 9.41
N LYS A 195 0.99 -14.22 8.85
CA LYS A 195 -0.26 -13.73 8.28
C LYS A 195 -1.36 -13.88 9.33
N ASP A 196 -1.64 -12.83 10.09
CA ASP A 196 -2.78 -12.81 11.01
C ASP A 196 -3.98 -12.18 10.30
N SER A 197 -5.02 -12.99 10.03
CA SER A 197 -6.24 -12.58 9.34
C SER A 197 -7.22 -11.78 10.21
N THR A 198 -6.95 -11.60 11.50
CA THR A 198 -7.96 -11.16 12.47
C THR A 198 -7.97 -9.67 12.80
N MET A 199 -6.99 -8.88 12.35
CA MET A 199 -6.96 -7.44 12.63
C MET A 199 -6.55 -6.58 11.43
N TYR A 200 -7.48 -5.75 10.96
CA TYR A 200 -7.17 -4.56 10.15
C TYR A 200 -6.35 -3.58 11.01
N THR A 201 -5.04 -3.65 10.95
CA THR A 201 -4.17 -2.65 11.58
C THR A 201 -3.71 -1.65 10.53
N LEU A 202 -3.47 -0.41 10.97
CA LEU A 202 -3.04 0.72 10.12
C LEU A 202 -1.83 0.39 9.20
N TYR A 203 -1.00 -0.58 9.58
CA TYR A 203 0.25 -0.94 8.88
C TYR A 203 0.30 -2.40 8.42
N GLY A 204 -0.84 -3.06 8.31
CA GLY A 204 -0.91 -4.48 7.91
C GLY A 204 -0.03 -5.39 8.79
N ASN A 205 0.65 -6.33 8.16
CA ASN A 205 1.58 -7.26 8.80
C ASN A 205 3.05 -6.78 8.75
N SER A 206 3.27 -5.48 8.47
CA SER A 206 4.61 -4.93 8.25
C SER A 206 5.52 -5.10 9.46
N VAL A 207 6.59 -5.85 9.27
CA VAL A 207 7.53 -6.25 10.33
C VAL A 207 8.33 -5.05 10.83
N PHE A 208 8.80 -4.18 9.91
CA PHE A 208 9.64 -3.01 10.16
C PHE A 208 8.88 -1.69 10.00
N ALA A 209 7.57 -1.66 10.23
CA ALA A 209 6.82 -0.41 10.07
C ALA A 209 7.39 0.71 10.94
N ASN A 210 7.41 1.94 10.38
CA ASN A 210 7.86 3.15 11.13
C ASN A 210 9.30 3.08 11.69
N CYS A 211 10.19 2.30 11.08
CA CYS A 211 11.62 2.37 11.39
C CYS A 211 12.20 3.62 10.71
N ASN A 212 11.98 4.80 11.31
CA ASN A 212 12.26 6.10 10.68
C ASN A 212 13.76 6.45 10.55
N GLU A 213 14.65 5.67 11.13
CA GLU A 213 16.10 5.78 10.94
C GLU A 213 16.62 4.78 9.90
N LEU A 214 15.77 3.89 9.36
CA LEU A 214 16.17 2.88 8.37
C LEU A 214 16.45 3.55 7.02
N THR A 215 17.71 3.44 6.58
CA THR A 215 18.18 4.02 5.30
C THR A 215 18.47 2.98 4.23
N GLU A 216 18.72 1.73 4.62
CA GLU A 216 19.21 0.69 3.71
C GLU A 216 18.62 -0.68 4.03
N VAL A 217 18.12 -1.38 2.99
CA VAL A 217 17.69 -2.79 3.04
C VAL A 217 18.49 -3.58 2.02
N ILE A 218 19.11 -4.67 2.45
CA ILE A 218 19.86 -5.60 1.59
C ILE A 218 19.25 -6.99 1.67
N VAL A 219 18.70 -7.45 0.55
CA VAL A 219 18.26 -8.83 0.36
C VAL A 219 19.39 -9.58 -0.37
N LYS A 220 19.92 -10.65 0.24
CA LYS A 220 21.08 -11.38 -0.28
C LYS A 220 20.70 -12.36 -1.38
N GLU A 221 21.70 -12.71 -2.23
CA GLU A 221 21.55 -13.76 -3.23
C GLU A 221 21.13 -15.09 -2.58
N GLY A 222 20.24 -15.81 -3.28
CA GLY A 222 19.58 -17.01 -2.79
C GLY A 222 18.16 -16.75 -2.30
N CYS A 223 17.82 -15.53 -1.85
CA CYS A 223 16.45 -15.17 -1.53
C CYS A 223 15.59 -15.13 -2.80
N THR A 224 14.42 -15.75 -2.74
CA THR A 224 13.46 -15.81 -3.85
C THR A 224 12.22 -14.98 -3.60
N MET A 225 11.94 -14.61 -2.34
CA MET A 225 10.82 -13.79 -1.93
C MET A 225 11.20 -12.73 -0.88
N LEU A 226 10.47 -11.62 -0.86
CA LEU A 226 10.55 -10.58 0.15
C LEU A 226 9.14 -10.32 0.69
N GLU A 227 8.81 -10.89 1.86
CA GLU A 227 7.53 -10.70 2.54
C GLU A 227 7.61 -9.76 3.75
N LEU A 228 8.82 -9.48 4.24
CA LEU A 228 9.00 -8.54 5.36
C LEU A 228 8.67 -7.12 4.91
N GLY A 229 7.68 -6.51 5.55
CA GLY A 229 7.23 -5.16 5.21
C GLY A 229 8.04 -4.07 5.93
N PHE A 230 8.28 -2.97 5.23
CA PHE A 230 9.01 -1.77 5.66
C PHE A 230 8.14 -0.52 5.56
N SER A 231 6.83 -0.65 5.75
CA SER A 231 5.92 0.48 5.56
C SER A 231 6.26 1.68 6.43
N HIS A 232 6.15 2.88 5.85
CA HIS A 232 6.42 4.16 6.51
C HIS A 232 7.83 4.29 7.10
N CYS A 233 8.83 3.61 6.51
CA CYS A 233 10.24 3.87 6.79
C CYS A 233 10.67 5.13 6.05
N SER A 234 10.39 6.31 6.63
CA SER A 234 10.52 7.61 5.96
C SER A 234 11.95 7.96 5.52
N SER A 235 12.99 7.39 6.15
CA SER A 235 14.39 7.60 5.76
C SER A 235 14.93 6.57 4.77
N LEU A 236 14.13 5.58 4.34
CA LEU A 236 14.61 4.52 3.44
C LEU A 236 14.87 5.08 2.04
N THR A 237 16.15 5.00 1.62
CA THR A 237 16.59 5.49 0.30
C THR A 237 17.18 4.39 -0.57
N LYS A 238 17.64 3.27 0.00
CA LYS A 238 18.38 2.22 -0.71
C LYS A 238 17.81 0.84 -0.42
N VAL A 239 17.40 0.16 -1.49
CA VAL A 239 16.95 -1.23 -1.47
C VAL A 239 17.72 -2.03 -2.50
N TYR A 240 18.47 -3.03 -2.05
CA TYR A 240 19.24 -3.92 -2.92
C TYR A 240 18.54 -5.27 -3.01
N LEU A 241 18.07 -5.60 -4.21
CA LEU A 241 17.35 -6.84 -4.51
C LEU A 241 18.26 -7.82 -5.28
N PRO A 242 18.30 -9.12 -4.91
CA PRO A 242 19.15 -10.11 -5.55
C PRO A 242 18.61 -10.53 -6.93
N SER A 243 19.48 -11.07 -7.76
CA SER A 243 19.10 -11.61 -9.07
C SER A 243 18.15 -12.82 -8.97
N THR A 244 18.16 -13.51 -7.84
CA THR A 244 17.32 -14.70 -7.54
C THR A 244 15.88 -14.33 -7.16
N LEU A 245 15.58 -13.06 -6.82
CA LEU A 245 14.26 -12.64 -6.32
C LEU A 245 13.18 -12.80 -7.39
N LYS A 246 12.10 -13.48 -7.04
CA LYS A 246 10.94 -13.73 -7.90
C LYS A 246 9.71 -12.93 -7.48
N GLN A 247 9.58 -12.60 -6.17
CA GLN A 247 8.40 -11.90 -5.67
C GLN A 247 8.72 -10.91 -4.54
N ILE A 248 7.97 -9.80 -4.56
CA ILE A 248 7.90 -8.79 -3.50
C ILE A 248 6.48 -8.79 -2.97
N GLY A 249 6.30 -9.17 -1.71
CA GLY A 249 5.00 -9.43 -1.10
C GLY A 249 4.49 -10.84 -1.41
N TYR A 250 3.24 -11.09 -1.06
CA TYR A 250 2.57 -12.38 -1.25
C TYR A 250 1.22 -12.19 -1.93
N PHE A 251 0.72 -13.23 -2.57
CA PHE A 251 -0.61 -13.23 -3.15
C PHE A 251 -1.67 -13.24 -2.04
N SER A 252 -2.59 -12.28 -2.07
CA SER A 252 -3.74 -12.22 -1.19
C SER A 252 -4.86 -11.43 -1.86
N GLU A 253 -6.06 -11.99 -1.91
CA GLU A 253 -7.26 -11.31 -2.40
C GLU A 253 -7.85 -10.35 -1.35
N VAL A 254 -7.51 -10.53 -0.07
CA VAL A 254 -8.16 -9.85 1.05
C VAL A 254 -7.26 -8.81 1.73
N THR A 255 -5.94 -9.04 1.74
CA THR A 255 -4.99 -8.20 2.47
C THR A 255 -3.97 -7.55 1.56
N HIS A 256 -3.66 -6.27 1.79
CA HIS A 256 -2.59 -5.58 1.09
C HIS A 256 -1.22 -5.93 1.69
N ASN A 257 -0.19 -5.87 0.87
CA ASN A 257 1.16 -6.30 1.27
C ASN A 257 1.95 -5.23 2.03
N TYR A 258 1.78 -3.95 1.68
CA TYR A 258 2.44 -2.81 2.34
C TYR A 258 3.97 -2.94 2.48
N ILE A 259 4.67 -3.55 1.48
CA ILE A 259 6.11 -3.87 1.63
C ILE A 259 6.94 -2.59 1.80
N PHE A 260 6.78 -1.61 0.90
CA PHE A 260 7.45 -0.30 0.96
C PHE A 260 6.46 0.86 0.95
N GLU A 261 5.19 0.62 1.33
CA GLU A 261 4.19 1.69 1.38
C GLU A 261 4.67 2.85 2.27
N GLY A 262 4.53 4.09 1.78
CA GLY A 262 4.89 5.29 2.55
C GLY A 262 6.40 5.47 2.80
N CYS A 263 7.27 4.76 2.06
CA CYS A 263 8.71 5.03 2.06
C CYS A 263 8.98 6.27 1.20
N GLU A 264 8.69 7.45 1.76
CA GLU A 264 8.64 8.73 1.03
C GLU A 264 9.99 9.20 0.46
N ASN A 265 11.12 8.64 0.88
CA ASN A 265 12.45 8.95 0.35
C ASN A 265 13.01 7.85 -0.56
N LEU A 266 12.23 6.82 -0.90
CA LEU A 266 12.64 5.79 -1.85
C LEU A 266 12.40 6.28 -3.28
N GLU A 267 13.45 6.84 -3.90
CA GLU A 267 13.39 7.43 -5.25
C GLU A 267 13.76 6.46 -6.37
N ILE A 268 14.60 5.48 -6.09
CA ILE A 268 15.16 4.56 -7.09
C ILE A 268 15.13 3.14 -6.56
N ILE A 269 14.65 2.22 -7.42
CA ILE A 269 14.75 0.79 -7.21
C ILE A 269 15.07 0.08 -8.53
N THR A 270 15.91 -0.94 -8.47
CA THR A 270 16.22 -1.77 -9.64
C THR A 270 15.58 -3.15 -9.45
N PHE A 271 14.60 -3.47 -10.28
CA PHE A 271 13.94 -4.76 -10.27
C PHE A 271 14.78 -5.82 -10.99
N PRO A 272 15.02 -6.99 -10.36
CA PRO A 272 15.77 -8.06 -10.98
C PRO A 272 14.97 -8.74 -12.11
N LYS A 273 15.66 -9.25 -13.13
CA LYS A 273 15.04 -9.86 -14.34
C LYS A 273 14.13 -11.06 -14.03
N ASN A 274 14.33 -11.72 -12.89
CA ASN A 274 13.53 -12.87 -12.50
C ASN A 274 12.26 -12.51 -11.72
N LEU A 275 12.07 -11.24 -11.36
CA LEU A 275 10.89 -10.79 -10.64
C LEU A 275 9.63 -10.98 -11.52
N CYS A 276 8.62 -11.65 -10.98
CA CYS A 276 7.35 -11.92 -11.66
C CYS A 276 6.13 -11.49 -10.85
N PHE A 277 6.33 -11.02 -9.61
CA PHE A 277 5.23 -10.61 -8.73
C PHE A 277 5.62 -9.41 -7.87
N ILE A 278 4.76 -8.39 -7.86
CA ILE A 278 4.76 -7.26 -6.94
C ILE A 278 3.36 -7.18 -6.34
N GLY A 279 3.22 -7.34 -5.03
CA GLY A 279 1.92 -7.41 -4.36
C GLY A 279 1.20 -6.07 -4.28
N SER A 280 -0.08 -6.13 -3.89
CA SER A 280 -0.93 -4.95 -3.70
C SER A 280 -0.31 -3.94 -2.73
N LYS A 281 -0.33 -2.65 -3.08
CA LYS A 281 0.23 -1.53 -2.32
C LYS A 281 1.73 -1.63 -2.00
N ALA A 282 2.46 -2.52 -2.67
CA ALA A 282 3.86 -2.79 -2.32
C ALA A 282 4.75 -1.54 -2.39
N PHE A 283 4.47 -0.59 -3.28
CA PHE A 283 5.19 0.66 -3.45
C PHE A 283 4.29 1.90 -3.38
N SER A 284 3.09 1.77 -2.81
CA SER A 284 2.18 2.90 -2.66
C SER A 284 2.83 4.03 -1.87
N SER A 285 2.64 5.28 -2.32
CA SER A 285 3.16 6.49 -1.66
C SER A 285 4.69 6.51 -1.48
N THR A 286 5.43 5.97 -2.46
CA THR A 286 6.89 6.13 -2.57
C THR A 286 7.24 7.30 -3.49
N SER A 287 8.48 7.78 -3.42
CA SER A 287 9.01 8.84 -4.29
C SER A 287 9.72 8.32 -5.54
N LEU A 288 9.39 7.10 -5.98
CA LEU A 288 9.97 6.51 -7.20
C LEU A 288 9.75 7.44 -8.41
N LYS A 289 10.85 7.78 -9.11
CA LYS A 289 10.82 8.65 -10.29
C LYS A 289 10.67 7.88 -11.60
N THR A 290 11.30 6.72 -11.67
CA THR A 290 11.25 5.86 -12.85
C THR A 290 11.14 4.40 -12.44
N ILE A 291 10.33 3.62 -13.15
CA ILE A 291 10.27 2.17 -12.98
C ILE A 291 10.40 1.48 -14.33
N ASN A 292 11.18 0.41 -14.33
CA ASN A 292 11.31 -0.50 -15.46
C ASN A 292 10.96 -1.90 -14.98
N LEU A 293 9.79 -2.38 -15.34
CA LEU A 293 9.28 -3.68 -14.90
C LEU A 293 9.84 -4.80 -15.78
N PRO A 294 10.29 -5.93 -15.19
CA PRO A 294 10.91 -7.02 -15.94
C PRO A 294 9.91 -7.85 -16.75
N ASP A 295 10.41 -8.50 -17.81
CA ASP A 295 9.63 -9.25 -18.80
C ASP A 295 8.95 -10.54 -18.28
N LYS A 296 9.00 -10.80 -16.98
CA LYS A 296 8.24 -11.90 -16.37
C LYS A 296 6.97 -11.44 -15.64
N MET A 297 6.76 -10.12 -15.56
CA MET A 297 5.56 -9.55 -14.94
C MET A 297 4.35 -9.71 -15.86
N GLN A 298 3.25 -10.23 -15.32
CA GLN A 298 1.98 -10.36 -16.02
C GLN A 298 0.89 -9.44 -15.46
N TYR A 299 1.02 -9.00 -14.21
CA TYR A 299 0.02 -8.20 -13.52
C TYR A 299 0.66 -7.02 -12.79
N ILE A 300 0.04 -5.85 -12.89
CA ILE A 300 0.20 -4.78 -11.91
C ILE A 300 -0.96 -4.92 -10.93
N TRP A 301 -0.64 -5.35 -9.71
CA TRP A 301 -1.64 -5.61 -8.68
C TRP A 301 -2.24 -4.32 -8.13
N SER A 302 -3.40 -4.47 -7.48
CA SER A 302 -4.20 -3.34 -6.99
C SER A 302 -3.37 -2.38 -6.15
N TYR A 303 -3.39 -1.10 -6.53
CA TYR A 303 -2.69 -0.01 -5.84
C TYR A 303 -1.17 -0.17 -5.73
N ALA A 304 -0.52 -1.04 -6.52
CA ALA A 304 0.90 -1.37 -6.38
C ALA A 304 1.80 -0.14 -6.37
N PHE A 305 1.50 0.88 -7.19
CA PHE A 305 2.22 2.15 -7.30
C PHE A 305 1.30 3.36 -7.05
N GLN A 306 0.23 3.19 -6.26
CA GLN A 306 -0.68 4.27 -5.91
C GLN A 306 0.06 5.42 -5.24
N ASN A 307 -0.27 6.68 -5.61
CA ASN A 307 0.30 7.90 -5.05
C ASN A 307 1.84 7.99 -5.13
N CYS A 308 2.47 7.31 -6.10
CA CYS A 308 3.86 7.60 -6.45
C CYS A 308 3.89 8.95 -7.20
N GLU A 309 3.73 10.05 -6.45
CA GLU A 309 3.46 11.38 -7.01
C GLU A 309 4.59 11.89 -7.92
N LEU A 310 5.85 11.46 -7.66
CA LEU A 310 7.04 11.84 -8.43
C LEU A 310 7.36 10.88 -9.60
N LEU A 311 6.50 9.89 -9.87
CA LEU A 311 6.73 8.92 -10.93
C LEU A 311 6.50 9.56 -12.30
N GLU A 312 7.61 9.81 -13.02
CA GLU A 312 7.63 10.45 -14.34
C GLU A 312 7.53 9.43 -15.48
N LYS A 313 8.18 8.27 -15.32
CA LYS A 313 8.32 7.27 -16.38
C LYS A 313 8.09 5.85 -15.91
N VAL A 314 7.26 5.14 -16.67
CA VAL A 314 6.96 3.71 -16.47
C VAL A 314 7.26 2.97 -17.78
N ILE A 315 8.06 1.89 -17.69
CA ILE A 315 8.26 0.95 -18.78
C ILE A 315 7.56 -0.35 -18.39
N LEU A 316 6.46 -0.65 -19.10
CA LEU A 316 5.67 -1.86 -18.90
C LEU A 316 6.21 -2.99 -19.79
N PRO A 317 6.31 -4.25 -19.27
CA PRO A 317 6.80 -5.37 -20.06
C PRO A 317 5.76 -5.85 -21.09
N SER A 318 6.23 -6.40 -22.19
CA SER A 318 5.36 -6.97 -23.24
C SER A 318 4.53 -8.16 -22.79
N THR A 319 4.92 -8.82 -21.70
CA THR A 319 4.19 -9.95 -21.08
C THR A 319 3.02 -9.52 -20.20
N LEU A 320 2.84 -8.21 -19.96
CA LEU A 320 1.77 -7.71 -19.11
C LEU A 320 0.39 -8.05 -19.70
N ILE A 321 -0.50 -8.59 -18.86
CA ILE A 321 -1.86 -9.00 -19.23
C ILE A 321 -2.89 -8.04 -18.66
N LYS A 322 -2.65 -7.51 -17.44
CA LYS A 322 -3.63 -6.70 -16.73
C LYS A 322 -2.99 -5.65 -15.84
N ILE A 323 -3.62 -4.48 -15.78
CA ILE A 323 -3.38 -3.45 -14.76
C ILE A 323 -4.61 -3.44 -13.87
N GLU A 324 -4.43 -3.84 -12.61
CA GLU A 324 -5.50 -3.93 -11.63
C GLU A 324 -5.94 -2.56 -11.10
N GLN A 325 -6.95 -2.56 -10.20
CA GLN A 325 -7.52 -1.36 -9.61
C GLN A 325 -6.44 -0.45 -9.02
N GLY A 326 -6.50 0.84 -9.39
CA GLY A 326 -5.63 1.87 -8.82
C GLY A 326 -4.12 1.65 -9.01
N GLY A 327 -3.70 0.79 -9.95
CA GLY A 327 -2.31 0.37 -10.10
C GLY A 327 -1.32 1.52 -10.16
N PHE A 328 -1.69 2.65 -10.80
CA PHE A 328 -0.96 3.90 -10.92
C PHE A 328 -1.79 5.12 -10.49
N GLU A 329 -2.83 4.92 -9.68
CA GLU A 329 -3.64 6.04 -9.18
C GLU A 329 -2.77 7.08 -8.48
N GLY A 330 -2.97 8.38 -8.79
CA GLY A 330 -2.27 9.48 -8.13
C GLY A 330 -0.79 9.64 -8.54
N CYS A 331 -0.33 8.99 -9.62
CA CYS A 331 1.00 9.24 -10.19
C CYS A 331 1.00 10.58 -10.93
N LYS A 332 1.05 11.69 -10.19
CA LYS A 332 0.78 13.04 -10.69
C LYS A 332 1.76 13.52 -11.76
N MET A 333 3.02 13.05 -11.73
CA MET A 333 4.05 13.46 -12.67
C MET A 333 4.19 12.52 -13.90
N LEU A 334 3.40 11.43 -13.95
CA LEU A 334 3.42 10.51 -15.10
C LEU A 334 2.94 11.26 -16.37
N ASP A 335 3.84 11.44 -17.34
CA ASP A 335 3.58 12.27 -18.51
C ASP A 335 3.03 11.50 -19.72
N ASN A 336 3.40 10.24 -19.85
CA ASN A 336 2.93 9.35 -20.90
C ASN A 336 2.95 7.89 -20.47
N ILE A 337 2.10 7.06 -21.10
CA ILE A 337 2.07 5.62 -20.87
C ILE A 337 1.77 4.88 -22.18
N ILE A 338 2.54 3.82 -22.42
CA ILE A 338 2.31 2.88 -23.52
C ILE A 338 1.82 1.57 -22.90
N ILE A 339 0.57 1.23 -23.18
CA ILE A 339 -0.04 -0.04 -22.76
C ILE A 339 0.40 -1.12 -23.76
N PRO A 340 1.07 -2.19 -23.30
CA PRO A 340 1.54 -3.28 -24.17
C PRO A 340 0.41 -4.02 -24.90
N GLU A 341 0.76 -4.67 -26.02
CA GLU A 341 -0.17 -5.38 -26.90
C GLU A 341 -0.98 -6.48 -26.21
N ASN A 342 -0.42 -7.16 -25.20
CA ASN A 342 -1.07 -8.28 -24.51
C ASN A 342 -2.00 -7.87 -23.37
N VAL A 343 -2.03 -6.58 -23.01
CA VAL A 343 -2.93 -6.10 -21.95
C VAL A 343 -4.37 -6.18 -22.42
N SER A 344 -5.17 -6.97 -21.72
CA SER A 344 -6.62 -7.14 -22.01
C SER A 344 -7.51 -6.26 -21.15
N GLU A 345 -7.05 -5.87 -19.95
CA GLU A 345 -7.86 -5.12 -18.99
C GLU A 345 -7.06 -4.01 -18.30
N ILE A 346 -7.66 -2.82 -18.25
CA ILE A 346 -7.25 -1.69 -17.41
C ILE A 346 -8.30 -1.53 -16.31
N GLY A 347 -7.94 -1.74 -15.06
CA GLY A 347 -8.84 -1.79 -13.91
C GLY A 347 -9.43 -0.44 -13.53
N THR A 348 -10.41 -0.48 -12.62
CA THR A 348 -11.04 0.71 -12.02
C THR A 348 -9.99 1.64 -11.44
N SER A 349 -10.10 2.96 -11.73
CA SER A 349 -9.21 4.01 -11.22
C SER A 349 -7.71 3.78 -11.51
N ALA A 350 -7.34 2.94 -12.48
CA ALA A 350 -5.95 2.51 -12.71
C ALA A 350 -4.97 3.67 -12.90
N PHE A 351 -5.39 4.77 -13.51
CA PHE A 351 -4.63 6.01 -13.74
C PHE A 351 -5.37 7.25 -13.22
N ARG A 352 -6.29 7.07 -12.27
CA ARG A 352 -7.02 8.18 -11.63
C ARG A 352 -6.04 9.22 -11.11
N ASN A 353 -6.32 10.52 -11.33
CA ASN A 353 -5.50 11.65 -10.87
C ASN A 353 -4.05 11.66 -11.39
N CYS A 354 -3.75 11.01 -12.52
CA CYS A 354 -2.48 11.18 -13.23
C CYS A 354 -2.51 12.53 -13.97
N THR A 355 -2.38 13.63 -13.22
CA THR A 355 -2.68 14.98 -13.70
C THR A 355 -1.75 15.48 -14.79
N SER A 356 -0.52 14.99 -14.88
CA SER A 356 0.43 15.32 -15.95
C SER A 356 0.34 14.43 -17.19
N LEU A 357 -0.52 13.40 -17.20
CA LEU A 357 -0.62 12.44 -18.31
C LEU A 357 -1.14 13.14 -19.57
N GLN A 358 -0.24 13.34 -20.55
CA GLN A 358 -0.55 14.04 -21.80
C GLN A 358 -1.00 13.11 -22.92
N SER A 359 -0.52 11.87 -22.91
CA SER A 359 -0.80 10.89 -23.95
C SER A 359 -0.85 9.47 -23.40
N ILE A 360 -1.73 8.67 -24.01
CA ILE A 360 -1.83 7.23 -23.80
C ILE A 360 -1.89 6.53 -25.14
N SER A 361 -1.15 5.42 -25.26
CA SER A 361 -1.25 4.50 -26.39
C SER A 361 -1.72 3.15 -25.89
N PHE A 362 -2.84 2.68 -26.43
CA PHE A 362 -3.38 1.37 -26.08
C PHE A 362 -2.86 0.27 -27.01
N GLY A 363 -2.47 -0.87 -26.44
CA GLY A 363 -2.23 -2.09 -27.21
C GLY A 363 -3.53 -2.64 -27.83
N GLY A 364 -3.39 -3.44 -28.88
CA GLY A 364 -4.50 -3.93 -29.67
C GLY A 364 -5.42 -4.93 -28.97
N SER A 365 -5.05 -5.49 -27.82
CA SER A 365 -5.81 -6.49 -27.08
C SER A 365 -6.71 -5.91 -25.97
N VAL A 366 -6.63 -4.61 -25.67
CA VAL A 366 -7.43 -4.00 -24.60
C VAL A 366 -8.92 -4.16 -24.91
N SER A 367 -9.61 -5.00 -24.13
CA SER A 367 -11.05 -5.26 -24.26
C SER A 367 -11.88 -4.51 -23.20
N SER A 368 -11.28 -4.16 -22.07
CA SER A 368 -11.97 -3.49 -20.96
C SER A 368 -11.15 -2.35 -20.38
N ILE A 369 -11.81 -1.20 -20.19
CA ILE A 369 -11.31 -0.03 -19.47
C ILE A 369 -12.29 0.22 -18.32
N GLY A 370 -11.84 0.09 -17.09
CA GLY A 370 -12.66 0.18 -15.88
C GLY A 370 -13.20 1.57 -15.60
N SER A 371 -14.17 1.64 -14.69
CA SER A 371 -14.74 2.91 -14.23
C SER A 371 -13.66 3.81 -13.64
N GLU A 372 -13.74 5.12 -13.89
CA GLU A 372 -12.79 6.12 -13.38
C GLU A 372 -11.32 5.89 -13.80
N ALA A 373 -11.06 5.03 -14.79
CA ALA A 373 -9.68 4.60 -15.10
C ALA A 373 -8.74 5.77 -15.39
N PHE A 374 -9.20 6.86 -15.98
CA PHE A 374 -8.46 8.09 -16.30
C PHE A 374 -9.14 9.35 -15.75
N ILE A 375 -9.99 9.22 -14.71
CA ILE A 375 -10.66 10.37 -14.10
C ILE A 375 -9.62 11.40 -13.64
N ASN A 376 -9.83 12.68 -13.95
CA ASN A 376 -8.94 13.79 -13.61
C ASN A 376 -7.52 13.69 -14.22
N CYS A 377 -7.33 12.99 -15.34
CA CYS A 377 -6.12 13.13 -16.15
C CYS A 377 -6.15 14.47 -16.88
N THR A 378 -5.97 15.56 -16.13
CA THR A 378 -6.25 16.94 -16.59
C THR A 378 -5.40 17.42 -17.76
N SER A 379 -4.24 16.81 -18.00
CA SER A 379 -3.34 17.15 -19.12
C SER A 379 -3.56 16.29 -20.37
N LEU A 380 -4.43 15.27 -20.34
CA LEU A 380 -4.68 14.36 -21.46
C LEU A 380 -5.30 15.13 -22.64
N LYS A 381 -4.62 15.11 -23.80
CA LYS A 381 -5.03 15.92 -24.96
C LYS A 381 -5.96 15.19 -25.92
N SER A 382 -5.69 13.92 -26.18
CA SER A 382 -6.51 13.13 -27.10
C SER A 382 -6.50 11.67 -26.71
N VAL A 383 -7.56 10.96 -27.09
CA VAL A 383 -7.66 9.51 -26.89
C VAL A 383 -8.28 8.82 -28.11
N ILE A 384 -7.69 7.71 -28.50
CA ILE A 384 -8.24 6.78 -29.48
C ILE A 384 -8.58 5.50 -28.77
N ILE A 385 -9.87 5.20 -28.62
CA ILE A 385 -10.35 3.95 -28.04
C ILE A 385 -10.27 2.87 -29.11
N PRO A 386 -9.44 1.81 -28.94
CA PRO A 386 -9.21 0.80 -29.97
C PRO A 386 -10.44 -0.08 -30.24
N LYS A 387 -10.45 -0.75 -31.41
CA LYS A 387 -11.54 -1.64 -31.82
C LYS A 387 -11.81 -2.81 -30.89
N SER A 388 -10.78 -3.24 -30.17
CA SER A 388 -10.85 -4.34 -29.19
C SER A 388 -11.68 -4.01 -27.96
N VAL A 389 -11.92 -2.72 -27.65
CA VAL A 389 -12.63 -2.31 -26.44
C VAL A 389 -14.13 -2.60 -26.58
N GLU A 390 -14.62 -3.46 -25.69
CA GLU A 390 -16.03 -3.86 -25.57
C GLU A 390 -16.70 -3.21 -24.36
N TYR A 391 -15.92 -2.82 -23.36
CA TYR A 391 -16.40 -2.14 -22.15
C TYR A 391 -15.56 -0.90 -21.83
N LEU A 392 -16.24 0.22 -21.62
CA LEU A 392 -15.70 1.50 -21.16
C LEU A 392 -16.54 1.97 -19.97
N GLY A 393 -15.98 1.88 -18.77
CA GLY A 393 -16.70 2.13 -17.52
C GLY A 393 -17.08 3.60 -17.32
N GLY A 394 -18.06 3.82 -16.44
CA GLY A 394 -18.54 5.15 -16.09
C GLY A 394 -17.43 6.04 -15.55
N SER A 395 -17.50 7.34 -15.82
CA SER A 395 -16.50 8.34 -15.43
C SER A 395 -15.07 8.05 -15.94
N ALA A 396 -14.88 7.16 -16.90
CA ALA A 396 -13.54 6.73 -17.32
C ALA A 396 -12.63 7.89 -17.70
N PHE A 397 -13.14 8.97 -18.29
CA PHE A 397 -12.40 10.20 -18.66
C PHE A 397 -13.03 11.47 -18.05
N GLU A 398 -13.82 11.35 -16.97
CA GLU A 398 -14.41 12.50 -16.28
C GLU A 398 -13.31 13.45 -15.80
N GLY A 399 -13.48 14.76 -16.00
CA GLY A 399 -12.53 15.78 -15.56
C GLY A 399 -11.22 15.81 -16.36
N CYS A 400 -11.14 15.17 -17.53
CA CYS A 400 -10.00 15.32 -18.44
C CYS A 400 -10.09 16.69 -19.13
N CYS A 401 -9.77 17.76 -18.38
CA CYS A 401 -10.04 19.15 -18.80
C CYS A 401 -9.33 19.59 -20.09
N SER A 402 -8.17 19.00 -20.44
CA SER A 402 -7.44 19.30 -21.68
C SER A 402 -7.84 18.40 -22.87
N LEU A 403 -8.72 17.42 -22.67
CA LEU A 403 -9.11 16.46 -23.71
C LEU A 403 -9.91 17.16 -24.80
N ASN A 404 -9.29 17.32 -25.96
CA ASN A 404 -9.92 18.02 -27.09
C ASN A 404 -10.49 17.09 -28.16
N LYS A 405 -9.99 15.83 -28.23
CA LYS A 405 -10.39 14.87 -29.26
C LYS A 405 -10.56 13.46 -28.73
N VAL A 406 -11.69 12.84 -29.05
CA VAL A 406 -12.01 11.44 -28.75
C VAL A 406 -12.40 10.74 -30.05
N VAL A 407 -11.75 9.61 -30.35
CA VAL A 407 -12.10 8.73 -31.44
C VAL A 407 -12.44 7.36 -30.88
N MET A 408 -13.69 6.92 -31.04
CA MET A 408 -14.14 5.60 -30.63
C MET A 408 -14.18 4.70 -31.87
N SER A 409 -13.11 3.94 -32.09
CA SER A 409 -13.04 2.93 -33.17
C SER A 409 -13.56 1.56 -32.72
N CYS A 410 -14.24 1.50 -31.59
CA CYS A 410 -14.56 0.31 -30.82
C CYS A 410 -15.96 -0.25 -31.11
N ASN A 411 -16.20 -1.47 -30.64
CA ASN A 411 -17.49 -2.16 -30.70
C ASN A 411 -18.36 -1.89 -29.46
N LEU A 412 -18.12 -0.76 -28.77
CA LEU A 412 -18.90 -0.35 -27.61
C LEU A 412 -20.39 -0.27 -27.94
N LYS A 413 -21.21 -0.91 -27.09
CA LYS A 413 -22.65 -0.80 -27.13
C LYS A 413 -23.17 0.39 -26.33
N GLU A 414 -22.44 0.81 -25.33
CA GLU A 414 -22.84 1.85 -24.41
C GLU A 414 -21.67 2.79 -24.09
N ILE A 415 -21.93 4.08 -24.09
CA ILE A 415 -21.12 5.11 -23.46
C ILE A 415 -21.72 5.27 -22.07
N GLU A 416 -21.06 4.73 -21.08
CA GLU A 416 -21.52 4.72 -19.69
C GLU A 416 -21.74 6.14 -19.12
N ALA A 417 -22.43 6.22 -17.97
CA ALA A 417 -22.70 7.49 -17.32
C ALA A 417 -21.41 8.27 -17.01
N THR A 418 -21.46 9.59 -17.21
CA THR A 418 -20.39 10.55 -16.87
C THR A 418 -19.03 10.30 -17.55
N THR A 419 -18.96 9.43 -18.56
CA THR A 419 -17.69 8.99 -19.17
C THR A 419 -16.79 10.15 -19.59
N PHE A 420 -17.32 11.22 -20.19
CA PHE A 420 -16.59 12.43 -20.63
C PHE A 420 -17.11 13.70 -19.94
N LYS A 421 -17.73 13.56 -18.78
CA LYS A 421 -18.22 14.72 -18.00
C LYS A 421 -17.05 15.64 -17.65
N ASP A 422 -17.29 16.97 -17.70
CA ASP A 422 -16.31 18.01 -17.39
C ASP A 422 -15.04 18.00 -18.29
N CYS A 423 -15.14 17.42 -19.51
CA CYS A 423 -14.10 17.56 -20.54
C CYS A 423 -14.28 18.93 -21.22
N VAL A 424 -13.88 20.00 -20.55
CA VAL A 424 -14.19 21.38 -20.96
C VAL A 424 -13.55 21.82 -22.28
N GLU A 425 -12.45 21.19 -22.70
CA GLU A 425 -11.78 21.45 -23.96
C GLU A 425 -12.25 20.53 -25.11
N LEU A 426 -13.19 19.59 -24.88
CA LEU A 426 -13.60 18.60 -25.87
C LEU A 426 -14.32 19.25 -27.06
N GLN A 427 -13.72 19.11 -28.25
CA GLN A 427 -14.19 19.71 -29.49
C GLN A 427 -14.64 18.63 -30.50
N GLU A 428 -13.84 17.57 -30.63
CA GLU A 428 -14.04 16.53 -31.63
C GLU A 428 -14.39 15.20 -30.97
N VAL A 429 -15.54 14.66 -31.31
CA VAL A 429 -15.99 13.33 -30.87
C VAL A 429 -16.45 12.54 -32.08
N THR A 430 -15.78 11.39 -32.32
CA THR A 430 -16.26 10.39 -33.26
C THR A 430 -16.85 9.22 -32.48
N LEU A 431 -18.17 9.04 -32.55
CA LEU A 431 -18.87 7.92 -31.94
C LEU A 431 -18.69 6.67 -32.82
N GLY A 432 -18.50 5.51 -32.15
CA GLY A 432 -18.46 4.22 -32.86
C GLY A 432 -19.83 3.85 -33.45
N GLU A 433 -19.81 3.17 -34.60
CA GLU A 433 -21.04 2.76 -35.30
C GLU A 433 -21.82 1.65 -34.57
N SER A 434 -21.31 1.11 -33.48
CA SER A 434 -21.96 0.08 -32.64
C SER A 434 -22.67 0.64 -31.42
N VAL A 435 -22.56 1.93 -31.15
CA VAL A 435 -23.13 2.56 -29.93
C VAL A 435 -24.65 2.54 -30.02
N GLU A 436 -25.28 1.94 -29.02
CA GLU A 436 -26.75 1.83 -28.89
C GLU A 436 -27.29 2.74 -27.77
N ILE A 437 -26.47 3.02 -26.73
CA ILE A 437 -26.85 3.81 -25.56
C ILE A 437 -25.82 4.93 -25.31
N ILE A 438 -26.32 6.14 -25.15
CA ILE A 438 -25.56 7.30 -24.67
C ILE A 438 -26.03 7.58 -23.23
N GLY A 439 -25.22 7.21 -22.25
CA GLY A 439 -25.56 7.19 -20.84
C GLY A 439 -25.70 8.58 -20.20
N SER A 440 -26.23 8.59 -18.99
CA SER A 440 -26.56 9.81 -18.25
C SER A 440 -25.34 10.69 -18.04
N SER A 441 -25.47 11.99 -18.35
CA SER A 441 -24.40 13.00 -18.19
C SER A 441 -23.09 12.65 -18.88
N SER A 442 -23.08 11.75 -19.87
CA SER A 442 -21.84 11.26 -20.49
C SER A 442 -21.00 12.35 -21.16
N PHE A 443 -21.60 13.44 -21.65
CA PHE A 443 -20.93 14.64 -22.17
C PHE A 443 -21.35 15.91 -21.40
N PHE A 444 -21.76 15.77 -20.14
CA PHE A 444 -22.18 16.90 -19.32
C PHE A 444 -21.02 17.91 -19.16
N HIS A 445 -21.32 19.21 -19.37
CA HIS A 445 -20.36 20.30 -19.23
C HIS A 445 -19.12 20.16 -20.15
N CYS A 446 -19.38 19.92 -21.46
CA CYS A 446 -18.40 19.99 -22.54
C CYS A 446 -18.66 21.23 -23.41
N PRO A 447 -18.40 22.46 -22.96
CA PRO A 447 -18.83 23.69 -23.62
C PRO A 447 -18.19 23.93 -25.01
N LYS A 448 -17.07 23.28 -25.33
CA LYS A 448 -16.44 23.38 -26.64
C LYS A 448 -16.91 22.33 -27.64
N LEU A 449 -17.73 21.37 -27.23
CA LEU A 449 -18.36 20.39 -28.14
C LEU A 449 -19.50 21.08 -28.90
N THR A 450 -19.16 21.62 -30.08
CA THR A 450 -20.10 22.42 -30.89
C THR A 450 -20.78 21.61 -31.98
N THR A 451 -20.19 20.49 -32.40
CA THR A 451 -20.71 19.63 -33.46
C THR A 451 -20.70 18.19 -33.02
N LEU A 452 -21.75 17.44 -33.34
CA LEU A 452 -21.82 16.01 -33.02
C LEU A 452 -22.72 15.27 -34.05
N THR A 453 -22.21 14.14 -34.51
CA THR A 453 -23.02 13.20 -35.32
C THR A 453 -23.41 12.00 -34.48
N ILE A 454 -24.71 11.72 -34.39
CA ILE A 454 -25.23 10.57 -33.68
C ILE A 454 -25.51 9.46 -34.69
N PRO A 455 -24.89 8.27 -34.59
CA PRO A 455 -25.07 7.17 -35.50
C PRO A 455 -26.47 6.57 -35.41
N LEU A 456 -26.91 5.92 -36.50
CA LEU A 456 -28.22 5.25 -36.62
C LEU A 456 -28.46 4.17 -35.55
N THR A 457 -27.40 3.58 -35.04
CA THR A 457 -27.44 2.49 -34.05
C THR A 457 -27.90 2.92 -32.68
N VAL A 458 -27.83 4.22 -32.36
CA VAL A 458 -28.24 4.75 -31.03
C VAL A 458 -29.75 4.62 -30.88
N LYS A 459 -30.18 3.97 -29.80
CA LYS A 459 -31.59 3.71 -29.45
C LYS A 459 -32.05 4.54 -28.27
N THR A 460 -31.10 4.88 -27.37
CA THR A 460 -31.39 5.57 -26.12
C THR A 460 -30.35 6.66 -25.87
N ILE A 461 -30.81 7.83 -25.43
CA ILE A 461 -30.01 8.93 -24.92
C ILE A 461 -30.56 9.29 -23.55
N ASP A 462 -29.74 9.10 -22.52
CA ASP A 462 -30.17 9.25 -21.13
C ASP A 462 -30.14 10.71 -20.65
N ASN A 463 -30.63 10.92 -19.42
CA ASN A 463 -30.79 12.23 -18.83
C ASN A 463 -29.47 13.02 -18.79
N TYR A 464 -29.53 14.29 -19.14
CA TYR A 464 -28.42 15.24 -19.09
C TYR A 464 -27.23 14.91 -20.00
N ALA A 465 -27.35 13.94 -20.91
CA ALA A 465 -26.23 13.44 -21.74
C ALA A 465 -25.44 14.55 -22.42
N PHE A 466 -26.11 15.60 -22.92
CA PHE A 466 -25.48 16.77 -23.58
C PHE A 466 -25.73 18.10 -22.84
N SER A 467 -26.08 18.06 -21.57
CA SER A 467 -26.35 19.27 -20.80
C SER A 467 -25.09 20.10 -20.64
N TYR A 468 -25.22 21.43 -20.75
CA TYR A 468 -24.11 22.40 -20.68
C TYR A 468 -23.01 22.15 -21.72
N THR A 469 -23.32 21.53 -22.85
CA THR A 469 -22.42 21.49 -24.04
C THR A 469 -22.53 22.78 -24.85
N GLY A 470 -21.69 22.90 -25.88
CA GLY A 470 -21.72 24.04 -26.81
C GLY A 470 -22.43 23.73 -28.13
N ILE A 471 -23.26 22.71 -28.21
CA ILE A 471 -23.83 22.19 -29.48
C ILE A 471 -24.55 23.29 -30.25
N LYS A 472 -24.03 23.52 -31.48
CA LYS A 472 -24.60 24.38 -32.52
C LYS A 472 -25.13 23.58 -33.69
N ASP A 473 -24.45 22.50 -34.05
CA ASP A 473 -24.81 21.63 -35.16
C ASP A 473 -24.84 20.17 -34.70
N MET A 474 -26.02 19.54 -34.80
CA MET A 474 -26.18 18.12 -34.52
C MET A 474 -26.69 17.41 -35.75
N THR A 475 -26.10 16.28 -36.07
CA THR A 475 -26.56 15.40 -37.15
C THR A 475 -27.12 14.10 -36.59
N VAL A 476 -28.29 13.70 -36.99
CA VAL A 476 -28.92 12.44 -36.60
C VAL A 476 -29.33 11.64 -37.82
N MET A 477 -29.23 10.31 -37.76
CA MET A 477 -29.44 9.42 -38.90
C MET A 477 -30.78 8.66 -38.87
N TRP A 478 -31.65 8.90 -37.90
CA TRP A 478 -32.92 8.18 -37.78
C TRP A 478 -33.95 8.74 -38.73
N LYS A 479 -34.66 7.84 -39.45
CA LYS A 479 -35.85 8.18 -40.26
C LYS A 479 -37.05 8.54 -39.37
N SER A 480 -37.10 8.07 -38.13
CA SER A 480 -38.06 8.50 -37.11
C SER A 480 -37.32 8.90 -35.85
N PRO A 481 -37.59 10.08 -35.27
CA PRO A 481 -36.89 10.53 -34.08
C PRO A 481 -37.09 9.56 -32.92
N ILE A 482 -36.03 9.23 -32.20
CA ILE A 482 -36.12 8.49 -30.94
C ILE A 482 -36.71 9.39 -29.87
N VAL A 483 -37.38 8.78 -28.87
CA VAL A 483 -37.96 9.51 -27.74
C VAL A 483 -36.81 9.96 -26.82
N ILE A 484 -36.78 11.22 -26.47
CA ILE A 484 -35.79 11.81 -25.58
C ILE A 484 -36.43 12.62 -24.45
N ASN A 485 -35.77 12.67 -23.29
CA ASN A 485 -36.21 13.52 -22.19
C ASN A 485 -35.85 14.99 -22.43
N ASN A 486 -36.67 15.88 -21.91
CA ASN A 486 -36.45 17.33 -22.06
C ASN A 486 -35.19 17.88 -21.41
N ASN A 487 -34.57 17.13 -20.52
CA ASN A 487 -33.37 17.53 -19.76
C ASN A 487 -32.05 17.13 -20.46
N ILE A 488 -32.08 16.39 -21.56
CA ILE A 488 -30.86 15.99 -22.29
C ILE A 488 -30.03 17.18 -22.69
N PHE A 489 -30.64 18.30 -23.08
CA PHE A 489 -30.00 19.53 -23.51
C PHE A 489 -30.15 20.67 -22.47
N SER A 490 -30.26 20.34 -21.18
CA SER A 490 -30.37 21.36 -20.14
C SER A 490 -29.20 22.33 -20.18
N GLY A 491 -29.48 23.62 -20.00
CA GLY A 491 -28.46 24.68 -20.06
C GLY A 491 -28.10 25.16 -21.47
N LEU A 492 -28.69 24.58 -22.54
CA LEU A 492 -28.46 25.00 -23.92
C LEU A 492 -29.60 25.88 -24.43
N ASN A 493 -29.23 26.92 -25.19
CA ASN A 493 -30.19 27.67 -26.00
C ASN A 493 -30.12 27.19 -27.46
N LEU A 494 -30.98 26.20 -27.79
CA LEU A 494 -31.01 25.55 -29.10
C LEU A 494 -31.75 26.38 -30.18
N SER A 495 -32.31 27.57 -29.88
CA SER A 495 -33.06 28.38 -30.83
C SER A 495 -32.22 28.90 -32.01
N LYS A 496 -30.89 28.85 -31.91
CA LYS A 496 -29.95 29.19 -33.00
C LYS A 496 -29.12 28.00 -33.47
N SER A 497 -29.45 26.80 -32.99
CA SER A 497 -28.74 25.56 -33.33
C SER A 497 -29.43 24.84 -34.47
N THR A 498 -28.62 24.14 -35.28
CA THR A 498 -29.08 23.36 -36.44
C THR A 498 -29.14 21.87 -36.10
N LEU A 499 -30.28 21.24 -36.41
CA LEU A 499 -30.43 19.80 -36.42
C LEU A 499 -30.53 19.32 -37.87
N LYS A 500 -29.56 18.50 -38.29
CA LYS A 500 -29.58 17.86 -39.63
C LYS A 500 -30.22 16.48 -39.53
N VAL A 501 -31.21 16.24 -40.36
CA VAL A 501 -32.05 15.02 -40.35
C VAL A 501 -32.12 14.39 -41.73
N PRO A 502 -32.43 13.09 -41.88
CA PRO A 502 -32.55 12.46 -43.18
C PRO A 502 -33.68 13.09 -44.04
N LEU A 503 -33.47 13.07 -45.35
CA LEU A 503 -34.42 13.59 -46.35
C LEU A 503 -35.85 13.04 -46.14
N GLY A 504 -36.86 13.92 -46.16
CA GLY A 504 -38.26 13.59 -45.97
C GLY A 504 -38.71 13.40 -44.52
N THR A 505 -37.85 13.69 -43.51
CA THR A 505 -38.17 13.42 -42.10
C THR A 505 -38.36 14.68 -41.24
N LYS A 506 -38.04 15.87 -41.75
CA LYS A 506 -38.12 17.15 -41.04
C LYS A 506 -39.43 17.34 -40.26
N GLY A 507 -40.55 17.01 -40.88
CA GLY A 507 -41.88 17.14 -40.27
C GLY A 507 -42.04 16.36 -38.96
N LEU A 508 -41.42 15.18 -38.87
CA LEU A 508 -41.43 14.32 -37.66
C LEU A 508 -40.63 14.95 -36.53
N TYR A 509 -39.49 15.59 -36.82
CA TYR A 509 -38.63 16.21 -35.82
C TYR A 509 -39.21 17.53 -35.27
N ILE A 510 -39.88 18.33 -36.11
CA ILE A 510 -40.57 19.56 -35.69
C ILE A 510 -41.65 19.28 -34.63
N THR A 511 -42.32 18.12 -34.71
CA THR A 511 -43.37 17.73 -33.76
C THR A 511 -42.88 16.87 -32.61
N SER A 512 -41.63 16.41 -32.64
CA SER A 512 -41.07 15.53 -31.60
C SER A 512 -40.57 16.30 -30.38
N SER A 513 -41.04 15.91 -29.19
CA SER A 513 -40.61 16.52 -27.91
C SER A 513 -39.10 16.42 -27.76
N GLY A 514 -38.47 17.52 -27.29
CA GLY A 514 -37.01 17.62 -27.14
C GLY A 514 -36.31 18.03 -28.43
N TRP A 515 -36.59 17.38 -29.57
CA TRP A 515 -35.97 17.70 -30.86
C TRP A 515 -36.51 19.00 -31.45
N SER A 516 -37.77 19.32 -31.23
CA SER A 516 -38.41 20.58 -31.66
C SER A 516 -37.83 21.84 -31.04
N LYS A 517 -36.90 21.72 -30.08
CA LYS A 517 -36.17 22.84 -29.47
C LYS A 517 -35.09 23.45 -30.38
N PHE A 518 -34.66 22.71 -31.41
CA PHE A 518 -33.71 23.23 -32.39
C PHE A 518 -34.39 24.28 -33.27
N GLY A 519 -33.78 25.47 -33.35
CA GLY A 519 -34.34 26.58 -34.13
C GLY A 519 -34.30 26.38 -35.64
N ILE A 520 -33.35 25.58 -36.11
CA ILE A 520 -33.16 25.25 -37.53
C ILE A 520 -33.14 23.72 -37.65
N ILE A 521 -34.07 23.17 -38.46
CA ILE A 521 -34.08 21.75 -38.81
C ILE A 521 -33.97 21.64 -40.32
N GLU A 522 -32.86 21.02 -40.75
CA GLU A 522 -32.48 20.86 -42.18
C GLU A 522 -32.45 19.39 -42.58
N GLU A 523 -32.86 19.13 -43.81
CA GLU A 523 -32.76 17.79 -44.42
C GLU A 523 -31.43 17.66 -45.18
N MET A 524 -30.81 16.50 -45.10
CA MET A 524 -29.54 16.19 -45.77
C MET A 524 -29.67 15.00 -46.71
#